data_edda52d8ff119bfeddd99c7193322f8f
#
_entry.id   edda52d8ff119bfeddd99c7193322f8f
#
_cell.length_a   1.000
_cell.length_b   1.000
_cell.length_c   1.000
_cell.angle_alpha   90.00
_cell.angle_beta   90.00
_cell.angle_gamma   90.00
#
_symmetry.space_group_name_H-M   'P 1'
#
loop_
_entity.id
_entity.type
_entity.pdbx_description
1 polymer ?
#
loop_
_entity_poly.entity_id
_entity_poly.type
_entity_poly.pdbx_seq_one_letter_code
_entity_poly.pdbx_strand_id
1 'polypeptide(L)'
;MPTHRIQLKGPWEVRRLDQDKPPMRVFMPASWVAIFGEESGRAEFRRKFNQPTNLESHEHVWIVFDGIGGEGMFRINGHDLGPISASTAEFEITRLLSLHNELIVELVVFADRASDPQSGLWGLVALEIRSEA
;
A
#
# COMPACT_ATOMS: atom_id res chain seq x y z
N MET A 1 12.44 -4.46 -21.23
CA MET A 1 11.23 -5.31 -21.23
C MET A 1 10.02 -4.48 -20.86
N PRO A 2 8.91 -4.62 -21.56
CA PRO A 2 7.72 -3.90 -21.18
C PRO A 2 7.21 -4.42 -19.83
N THR A 3 6.91 -3.49 -18.95
CA THR A 3 6.34 -3.77 -17.64
C THR A 3 4.88 -3.37 -17.67
N HIS A 4 4.01 -4.29 -17.29
CA HIS A 4 2.59 -4.00 -17.19
C HIS A 4 2.27 -3.56 -15.76
N ARG A 5 1.60 -2.44 -15.60
CA ARG A 5 1.29 -1.85 -14.31
C ARG A 5 -0.21 -1.72 -14.12
N ILE A 6 -0.69 -2.19 -12.99
CA ILE A 6 -2.10 -2.11 -12.60
C ILE A 6 -2.20 -1.26 -11.35
N GLN A 7 -2.78 -0.08 -11.46
CA GLN A 7 -2.94 0.81 -10.31
C GLN A 7 -4.01 0.27 -9.37
N LEU A 8 -3.69 0.23 -8.08
CA LEU A 8 -4.64 -0.15 -7.04
C LEU A 8 -5.31 1.11 -6.49
N LYS A 9 -6.17 1.70 -7.30
CA LYS A 9 -6.97 2.86 -6.91
C LYS A 9 -8.01 2.44 -5.86
N GLY A 10 -8.62 3.43 -5.26
CA GLY A 10 -9.65 3.18 -4.27
C GLY A 10 -10.92 2.56 -4.81
N PRO A 11 -11.85 2.20 -3.91
CA PRO A 11 -11.71 2.57 -2.50
C PRO A 11 -10.80 1.62 -1.73
N TRP A 12 -10.03 2.20 -0.83
CA TRP A 12 -9.32 1.47 0.20
C TRP A 12 -10.08 1.63 1.51
N GLU A 13 -9.92 0.68 2.40
CA GLU A 13 -10.46 0.78 3.76
C GLU A 13 -9.35 1.28 4.67
N VAL A 14 -9.60 2.38 5.37
CA VAL A 14 -8.61 3.03 6.23
C VAL A 14 -9.16 3.13 7.64
N ARG A 15 -8.37 2.69 8.61
CA ARG A 15 -8.77 2.66 10.01
C ARG A 15 -7.65 3.19 10.89
N ARG A 16 -8.02 4.09 11.82
CA ARG A 16 -7.09 4.50 12.87
C ARG A 16 -6.89 3.34 13.84
N LEU A 17 -5.63 3.05 14.16
CA LEU A 17 -5.28 2.00 15.12
C LEU A 17 -5.13 2.54 16.54
N ASP A 18 -4.98 3.84 16.68
CA ASP A 18 -4.79 4.52 17.96
C ASP A 18 -6.05 5.22 18.48
N GLN A 19 -7.15 5.05 17.78
CA GLN A 19 -8.44 5.64 18.14
C GLN A 19 -9.56 4.63 17.90
N ASP A 20 -10.59 4.70 18.72
CA ASP A 20 -11.78 3.85 18.55
C ASP A 20 -12.75 4.51 17.58
N LYS A 21 -12.47 4.40 16.30
CA LYS A 21 -13.30 4.94 15.25
C LYS A 21 -13.54 3.87 14.20
N PRO A 22 -14.73 3.88 13.55
CA PRO A 22 -14.99 2.91 12.47
C PRO A 22 -14.07 3.17 11.28
N PRO A 23 -13.80 2.13 10.47
CA PRO A 23 -13.04 2.31 9.24
C PRO A 23 -13.79 3.21 8.26
N MET A 24 -13.04 3.88 7.41
CA MET A 24 -13.62 4.72 6.35
C MET A 24 -13.10 4.26 4.99
N ARG A 25 -13.85 4.57 3.95
CA ARG A 25 -13.47 4.27 2.58
C ARG A 25 -12.84 5.51 1.97
N VAL A 26 -11.65 5.34 1.41
CA VAL A 26 -10.87 6.45 0.85
C VAL A 26 -10.39 6.06 -0.54
N PHE A 27 -10.56 6.97 -1.49
CA PHE A 27 -9.98 6.78 -2.81
C PHE A 27 -8.51 7.17 -2.77
N MET A 28 -7.65 6.22 -3.08
CA MET A 28 -6.21 6.43 -3.10
C MET A 28 -5.75 6.77 -4.53
N PRO A 29 -4.69 7.56 -4.70
CA PRO A 29 -3.79 8.03 -3.64
C PRO A 29 -4.37 9.23 -2.87
N ALA A 30 -4.04 9.31 -1.60
CA ALA A 30 -4.42 10.43 -0.75
C ALA A 30 -3.38 10.59 0.35
N SER A 31 -2.98 11.83 0.64
CA SER A 31 -2.03 12.10 1.71
C SER A 31 -2.66 11.88 3.08
N TRP A 32 -1.81 11.72 4.09
CA TRP A 32 -2.26 11.60 5.48
C TRP A 32 -3.11 12.81 5.88
N VAL A 33 -2.64 14.02 5.53
CA VAL A 33 -3.34 15.25 5.89
C VAL A 33 -4.72 15.33 5.21
N ALA A 34 -4.85 14.80 4.01
CA ALA A 34 -6.13 14.77 3.31
C ALA A 34 -7.14 13.85 3.98
N ILE A 35 -6.67 12.77 4.61
CA ILE A 35 -7.54 11.78 5.26
C ILE A 35 -7.81 12.16 6.72
N PHE A 36 -6.77 12.55 7.46
CA PHE A 36 -6.83 12.69 8.91
C PHE A 36 -6.56 14.11 9.41
N GLY A 37 -6.29 15.05 8.51
CA GLY A 37 -5.86 16.39 8.94
C GLY A 37 -4.43 16.34 9.48
N GLU A 38 -4.11 17.27 10.38
CA GLU A 38 -2.75 17.41 10.91
C GLU A 38 -2.51 16.55 12.16
N GLU A 39 -3.34 15.54 12.39
CA GLU A 39 -3.19 14.64 13.53
C GLU A 39 -2.15 13.56 13.25
N SER A 40 -1.18 13.43 14.14
CA SER A 40 -0.27 12.27 14.12
C SER A 40 -0.99 11.01 14.59
N GLY A 41 -0.39 9.86 14.35
CA GLY A 41 -0.92 8.61 14.86
C GLY A 41 -0.59 7.41 14.00
N ARG A 42 -1.39 6.36 14.17
CA ARG A 42 -1.23 5.08 13.46
C ARG A 42 -2.51 4.75 12.72
N ALA A 43 -2.34 4.23 11.51
CA ALA A 43 -3.48 3.82 10.69
C ALA A 43 -3.15 2.56 9.90
N GLU A 44 -4.21 1.82 9.57
CA GLU A 44 -4.15 0.64 8.73
C GLU A 44 -4.85 0.95 7.40
N PHE A 45 -4.16 0.66 6.30
CA PHE A 45 -4.68 0.83 4.95
C PHE A 45 -4.87 -0.55 4.35
N ARG A 46 -6.08 -0.89 3.97
CA ARG A 46 -6.43 -2.23 3.51
C ARG A 46 -7.01 -2.18 2.10
N ARG A 47 -6.54 -3.05 1.22
CA ARG A 47 -7.02 -3.13 -0.15
C ARG A 47 -7.10 -4.59 -0.59
N LYS A 48 -8.28 -4.99 -1.03
CA LYS A 48 -8.47 -6.31 -1.65
C LYS A 48 -8.27 -6.20 -3.15
N PHE A 49 -7.72 -7.24 -3.75
CA PHE A 49 -7.55 -7.29 -5.20
C PHE A 49 -7.50 -8.73 -5.67
N ASN A 50 -7.88 -8.94 -6.93
CA ASN A 50 -7.81 -10.25 -7.55
C ASN A 50 -6.44 -10.45 -8.19
N GLN A 51 -6.03 -11.72 -8.28
CA GLN A 51 -4.81 -12.08 -8.97
C GLN A 51 -4.89 -11.63 -10.44
N PRO A 52 -3.82 -11.02 -10.99
CA PRO A 52 -3.80 -10.71 -12.41
C PRO A 52 -4.00 -11.96 -13.25
N THR A 53 -4.79 -11.84 -14.32
CA THR A 53 -5.07 -12.97 -15.22
C THR A 53 -3.97 -13.14 -16.24
N ASN A 54 -3.87 -14.35 -16.80
CA ASN A 54 -2.94 -14.68 -17.89
C ASN A 54 -1.47 -14.50 -17.52
N LEU A 55 -1.12 -14.73 -16.25
CA LEU A 55 0.27 -14.72 -15.83
C LEU A 55 1.00 -15.94 -16.39
N GLU A 56 2.14 -15.68 -17.02
CA GLU A 56 3.00 -16.73 -17.53
C GLU A 56 4.06 -17.10 -16.51
N SER A 57 4.66 -18.29 -16.66
CA SER A 57 5.61 -18.83 -15.69
C SER A 57 6.86 -17.99 -15.49
N HIS A 58 7.23 -17.18 -16.50
CA HIS A 58 8.40 -16.30 -16.44
C HIS A 58 8.07 -14.90 -15.92
N GLU A 59 6.81 -14.65 -15.58
CA GLU A 59 6.39 -13.35 -15.08
C GLU A 59 6.31 -13.33 -13.57
N HIS A 60 6.70 -12.20 -13.01
CA HIS A 60 6.71 -11.95 -11.56
C HIS A 60 5.84 -10.75 -11.24
N VAL A 61 5.12 -10.83 -10.15
CA VAL A 61 4.25 -9.73 -9.69
C VAL A 61 4.92 -9.04 -8.51
N TRP A 62 5.05 -7.72 -8.64
CA TRP A 62 5.59 -6.84 -7.62
C TRP A 62 4.51 -5.87 -7.16
N ILE A 63 4.50 -5.54 -5.88
CA ILE A 63 3.74 -4.40 -5.39
C ILE A 63 4.70 -3.23 -5.27
N VAL A 64 4.29 -2.08 -5.81
CA VAL A 64 5.14 -0.89 -5.87
C VAL A 64 4.42 0.27 -5.20
N PHE A 65 5.12 0.91 -4.28
CA PHE A 65 4.65 2.11 -3.60
C PHE A 65 5.48 3.28 -4.10
N ASP A 66 4.85 4.18 -4.86
CA ASP A 66 5.56 5.32 -5.48
C ASP A 66 5.76 6.49 -4.53
N GLY A 67 4.98 6.56 -3.45
CA GLY A 67 5.15 7.62 -2.47
C GLY A 67 4.61 7.23 -1.12
N ILE A 68 5.50 7.14 -0.15
CA ILE A 68 5.17 6.79 1.24
C ILE A 68 5.86 7.78 2.16
N GLY A 69 5.15 8.27 3.16
CA GLY A 69 5.73 9.05 4.24
C GLY A 69 5.28 8.51 5.57
N GLY A 70 6.25 8.12 6.41
CA GLY A 70 6.00 7.50 7.70
C GLY A 70 6.77 6.20 7.82
N GLU A 71 6.54 5.50 8.92
CA GLU A 71 7.18 4.22 9.20
C GLU A 71 6.12 3.17 9.43
N GLY A 72 6.35 1.96 8.93
CA GLY A 72 5.34 0.94 9.11
C GLY A 72 5.73 -0.43 8.59
N MET A 73 4.72 -1.20 8.29
CA MET A 73 4.84 -2.60 7.89
C MET A 73 3.90 -2.89 6.73
N PHE A 74 4.39 -3.62 5.74
CA PHE A 74 3.58 -4.14 4.64
C PHE A 74 3.31 -5.62 4.84
N ARG A 75 2.04 -6.00 4.64
CA ARG A 75 1.58 -7.37 4.79
C ARG A 75 0.71 -7.76 3.60
N ILE A 76 0.91 -8.96 3.08
CA ILE A 76 0.08 -9.52 2.02
C ILE A 76 -0.39 -10.92 2.44
N ASN A 77 -1.71 -11.13 2.44
CA ASN A 77 -2.32 -12.42 2.79
C ASN A 77 -1.80 -12.98 4.12
N GLY A 78 -1.59 -12.11 5.10
CA GLY A 78 -1.08 -12.51 6.41
C GLY A 78 0.44 -12.64 6.53
N HIS A 79 1.18 -12.42 5.44
CA HIS A 79 2.64 -12.51 5.44
C HIS A 79 3.28 -11.13 5.57
N ASP A 80 4.08 -10.93 6.60
CA ASP A 80 4.83 -9.68 6.78
C ASP A 80 6.01 -9.68 5.82
N LEU A 81 6.08 -8.69 4.94
CA LEU A 81 7.14 -8.58 3.95
C LEU A 81 8.23 -7.59 4.34
N GLY A 82 8.06 -6.92 5.43
CA GLY A 82 9.12 -6.11 5.98
C GLY A 82 8.68 -4.69 6.31
N PRO A 83 9.60 -3.96 6.91
CA PRO A 83 9.33 -2.60 7.29
C PRO A 83 9.30 -1.67 6.09
N ILE A 84 8.52 -0.61 6.23
CA ILE A 84 8.49 0.51 5.31
C ILE A 84 9.07 1.71 6.07
N SER A 85 10.14 2.29 5.54
CA SER A 85 10.75 3.47 6.14
C SER A 85 11.29 4.45 5.10
N ALA A 86 11.31 4.04 3.84
CA ALA A 86 11.76 4.89 2.75
C ALA A 86 10.57 5.54 2.03
N SER A 87 10.84 6.54 1.20
CA SER A 87 9.80 7.25 0.44
C SER A 87 9.20 6.40 -0.69
N THR A 88 9.88 5.34 -1.09
CA THR A 88 9.38 4.37 -2.07
C THR A 88 9.69 2.98 -1.58
N ALA A 89 8.92 2.01 -2.03
CA ALA A 89 9.16 0.62 -1.68
C ALA A 89 8.62 -0.28 -2.78
N GLU A 90 9.23 -1.45 -2.93
CA GLU A 90 8.69 -2.47 -3.82
C GLU A 90 9.00 -3.85 -3.25
N PHE A 91 8.05 -4.77 -3.42
CA PHE A 91 8.14 -6.12 -2.88
C PHE A 91 7.64 -7.11 -3.92
N GLU A 92 8.40 -8.18 -4.15
CA GLU A 92 7.90 -9.27 -4.98
C GLU A 92 6.90 -10.10 -4.20
N ILE A 93 5.71 -10.33 -4.77
CA ILE A 93 4.61 -11.04 -4.09
C ILE A 93 4.15 -12.27 -4.86
N THR A 94 4.85 -12.66 -5.92
CA THR A 94 4.43 -13.73 -6.84
C THR A 94 3.98 -15.00 -6.10
N ARG A 95 4.80 -15.46 -5.16
CA ARG A 95 4.55 -16.72 -4.47
C ARG A 95 3.51 -16.61 -3.34
N LEU A 96 3.09 -15.40 -3.01
CA LEU A 96 2.13 -15.15 -1.94
C LEU A 96 0.73 -14.90 -2.48
N LEU A 97 0.58 -14.81 -3.80
CA LEU A 97 -0.71 -14.54 -4.42
C LEU A 97 -1.65 -15.72 -4.33
N SER A 98 -2.90 -15.42 -4.08
CA SER A 98 -4.04 -16.32 -4.20
C SER A 98 -4.99 -15.74 -5.26
N LEU A 99 -6.10 -16.41 -5.52
CA LEU A 99 -7.11 -15.88 -6.43
C LEU A 99 -7.64 -14.53 -5.92
N HIS A 100 -7.90 -14.46 -4.62
CA HIS A 100 -8.34 -13.23 -3.93
C HIS A 100 -7.28 -12.86 -2.90
N ASN A 101 -6.87 -11.59 -2.91
CA ASN A 101 -5.75 -11.14 -2.09
C ASN A 101 -6.16 -9.95 -1.24
N GLU A 102 -5.48 -9.79 -0.10
CA GLU A 102 -5.64 -8.64 0.76
C GLU A 102 -4.27 -8.11 1.14
N LEU A 103 -4.03 -6.85 0.83
CA LEU A 103 -2.83 -6.17 1.29
C LEU A 103 -3.19 -5.21 2.43
N ILE A 104 -2.27 -5.10 3.38
CA ILE A 104 -2.40 -4.23 4.52
C ILE A 104 -1.11 -3.45 4.68
N VAL A 105 -1.24 -2.14 4.81
CA VAL A 105 -0.12 -1.27 5.17
C VAL A 105 -0.47 -0.61 6.49
N GLU A 106 0.36 -0.81 7.50
CA GLU A 106 0.26 -0.08 8.76
C GLU A 106 1.31 1.02 8.74
N LEU A 107 0.89 2.24 9.03
CA LEU A 107 1.80 3.38 9.06
C LEU A 107 1.63 4.19 10.32
N VAL A 108 2.78 4.64 10.83
CA VAL A 108 2.88 5.62 11.89
C VAL A 108 3.37 6.93 11.28
N VAL A 109 2.62 8.01 11.50
CA VAL A 109 3.01 9.35 11.08
C VAL A 109 3.17 10.21 12.35
N PHE A 110 4.38 10.71 12.55
CA PHE A 110 4.72 11.50 13.72
C PHE A 110 4.26 12.96 13.56
N ALA A 111 4.14 13.65 14.68
CA ALA A 111 3.55 15.00 14.72
C ALA A 111 4.25 16.01 13.82
N ASP A 112 5.57 15.92 13.69
CA ASP A 112 6.36 16.82 12.86
C ASP A 112 6.16 16.59 11.35
N ARG A 113 5.50 15.50 10.97
CA ARG A 113 5.28 15.14 9.58
C ARG A 113 3.80 15.08 9.21
N ALA A 114 2.89 15.20 10.17
CA ALA A 114 1.47 14.98 9.93
C ALA A 114 0.86 15.97 8.94
N SER A 115 1.36 17.20 8.90
CA SER A 115 0.89 18.23 7.95
C SER A 115 1.61 18.20 6.60
N ASP A 116 2.64 17.36 6.46
CA ASP A 116 3.41 17.26 5.21
C ASP A 116 2.54 16.57 4.15
N PRO A 117 2.38 17.17 2.95
CA PRO A 117 1.62 16.53 1.88
C PRO A 117 2.23 15.22 1.38
N GLN A 118 3.48 14.90 1.75
CA GLN A 118 4.13 13.66 1.42
C GLN A 118 4.11 12.67 2.60
N SER A 119 3.12 12.76 3.47
CA SER A 119 2.92 11.79 4.55
C SER A 119 1.80 10.82 4.21
N GLY A 120 1.87 9.61 4.77
CA GLY A 120 0.92 8.54 4.49
C GLY A 120 1.20 7.85 3.16
N LEU A 121 0.20 7.20 2.59
CA LEU A 121 0.27 6.62 1.25
C LEU A 121 -0.13 7.69 0.23
N TRP A 122 0.71 8.70 0.07
CA TRP A 122 0.39 9.87 -0.75
C TRP A 122 0.61 9.63 -2.24
N GLY A 123 1.40 8.62 -2.62
CA GLY A 123 1.68 8.28 -4.01
C GLY A 123 0.88 7.08 -4.49
N LEU A 124 1.05 6.73 -5.74
CA LEU A 124 0.36 5.60 -6.33
C LEU A 124 0.84 4.28 -5.74
N VAL A 125 -0.07 3.34 -5.61
CA VAL A 125 0.23 1.94 -5.29
C VAL A 125 -0.21 1.12 -6.48
N ALA A 126 0.68 0.24 -6.94
CA ALA A 126 0.40 -0.52 -8.15
C ALA A 126 0.97 -1.93 -8.06
N LEU A 127 0.32 -2.84 -8.78
CA LEU A 127 0.92 -4.13 -9.13
C LEU A 127 1.72 -3.93 -10.40
N GLU A 128 2.93 -4.48 -10.42
CA GLU A 128 3.80 -4.43 -11.59
C GLU A 128 4.13 -5.85 -12.00
N ILE A 129 3.81 -6.19 -13.24
CA ILE A 129 4.13 -7.51 -13.80
C ILE A 129 5.41 -7.37 -14.58
N ARG A 130 6.45 -8.06 -14.13
CA ARG A 130 7.80 -8.00 -14.71
C ARG A 130 8.16 -9.36 -15.29
N SER A 131 8.67 -9.35 -16.51
CA SER A 131 9.13 -10.57 -17.18
C SER A 131 10.61 -10.77 -16.90
N GLU A 132 10.99 -12.02 -16.66
CA GLU A 132 12.40 -12.40 -16.69
C GLU A 132 12.84 -12.45 -18.14
N ALA A 133 13.87 -11.71 -18.46
CA ALA A 133 14.44 -11.72 -19.80
C ALA A 133 15.33 -12.93 -20.00
#